data_410b49a3da547a1e40646bf902818d9b
#
_entry.id   410b49a3da547a1e40646bf902818d9b
#
_cell.length_a   1.000
_cell.length_b   1.000
_cell.length_c   1.000
_cell.angle_alpha   90.00
_cell.angle_beta   90.00
_cell.angle_gamma   90.00
#
_symmetry.space_group_name_H-M   'P 1'
#
loop_
_entity.id
_entity.type
_entity.pdbx_description
1 polymer ?
#
loop_
_entity_poly.entity_id
_entity_poly.type
_entity_poly.pdbx_seq_one_letter_code
_entity_poly.pdbx_strand_id
1 'polypeptide(L)'
;GPSGSGKSTMMNILGCLDRPTSGQYYLDGKEVAGYSDDELARTRNAKIGFVFQNFNLLPKLSAQLNVALPLVYAGIGEEERLERAKTALEAVGLGDRIDHNPTEMSGGQRQRVAIARALINDPAIIMADEPTGNLDTKSSYEIMDIFKKMNDNGKTVVMVTHEPDIAEQTKRILTMRDGKLVSDEWRADHV
;
A
#
# COMPACT_ATOMS: atom_id res chain seq x y z
N GLY A 1 11.19 13.12 6.24
CA GLY A 1 12.38 13.80 5.70
C GLY A 1 12.09 14.61 4.44
N PRO A 2 12.94 15.58 4.06
CA PRO A 2 12.73 16.48 2.91
C PRO A 2 12.71 15.71 1.57
N SER A 3 12.31 16.38 0.48
CA SER A 3 12.43 15.84 -0.87
C SER A 3 13.89 15.51 -1.19
N GLY A 4 14.14 14.41 -1.91
CA GLY A 4 15.50 13.95 -2.24
C GLY A 4 16.25 13.22 -1.11
N SER A 5 15.62 13.00 0.05
CA SER A 5 16.27 12.33 1.19
C SER A 5 16.42 10.81 1.05
N GLY A 6 15.95 10.20 -0.05
CA GLY A 6 16.08 8.76 -0.32
C GLY A 6 14.86 7.91 0.08
N LYS A 7 13.74 8.52 0.53
CA LYS A 7 12.53 7.79 0.94
C LYS A 7 11.96 6.90 -0.17
N SER A 8 11.80 7.46 -1.37
CA SER A 8 11.27 6.69 -2.52
C SER A 8 12.22 5.57 -2.94
N THR A 9 13.54 5.79 -2.88
CA THR A 9 14.52 4.74 -3.14
C THR A 9 14.41 3.60 -2.13
N MET A 10 14.31 3.93 -0.84
CA MET A 10 14.10 2.95 0.22
C MET A 10 12.77 2.20 0.02
N MET A 11 11.70 2.91 -0.31
CA MET A 11 10.40 2.32 -0.59
C MET A 11 10.44 1.36 -1.78
N ASN A 12 11.16 1.70 -2.85
CA ASN A 12 11.32 0.83 -4.01
C ASN A 12 12.06 -0.47 -3.65
N ILE A 13 13.11 -0.40 -2.82
CA ILE A 13 13.83 -1.58 -2.36
C ILE A 13 12.94 -2.44 -1.46
N LEU A 14 12.31 -1.85 -0.45
CA LEU A 14 11.41 -2.56 0.46
C LEU A 14 10.18 -3.13 -0.29
N GLY A 15 9.75 -2.45 -1.35
CA GLY A 15 8.66 -2.87 -2.23
C GLY A 15 9.05 -3.90 -3.28
N CYS A 16 10.28 -4.39 -3.29
CA CYS A 16 10.80 -5.31 -4.33
C CYS A 16 10.64 -4.76 -5.76
N LEU A 17 10.69 -3.43 -5.92
CA LEU A 17 10.71 -2.74 -7.21
C LEU A 17 12.15 -2.47 -7.69
N ASP A 18 13.10 -2.50 -6.76
CA ASP A 18 14.53 -2.29 -7.02
C ASP A 18 15.36 -3.18 -6.08
N ARG A 19 16.66 -3.29 -6.35
CA ARG A 19 17.61 -4.07 -5.54
C ARG A 19 18.54 -3.15 -4.77
N PRO A 20 18.91 -3.51 -3.52
CA PRO A 20 19.98 -2.80 -2.84
C PRO A 20 21.33 -3.07 -3.54
N THR A 21 22.17 -2.05 -3.65
CA THR A 21 23.56 -2.21 -4.18
C THR A 21 24.41 -3.10 -3.27
N SER A 22 24.11 -3.06 -1.95
CA SER A 22 24.76 -3.89 -0.93
C SER A 22 23.84 -4.00 0.29
N GLY A 23 24.15 -4.95 1.17
CA GLY A 23 23.36 -5.26 2.36
C GLY A 23 22.37 -6.39 2.13
N GLN A 24 21.54 -6.67 3.13
CA GLN A 24 20.58 -7.75 3.14
C GLN A 24 19.18 -7.20 3.36
N TYR A 25 18.19 -7.81 2.73
CA TYR A 25 16.78 -7.50 2.96
C TYR A 25 15.99 -8.80 3.14
N TYR A 26 15.33 -8.89 4.29
CA TYR A 26 14.47 -10.02 4.63
C TYR A 26 13.01 -9.59 4.62
N LEU A 27 12.20 -10.26 3.80
CA LEU A 27 10.76 -10.09 3.73
C LEU A 27 10.08 -11.40 4.16
N ASP A 28 9.27 -11.33 5.20
CA ASP A 28 8.56 -12.50 5.73
C ASP A 28 9.54 -13.67 6.00
N GLY A 29 10.70 -13.36 6.62
CA GLY A 29 11.76 -14.31 6.98
C GLY A 29 12.62 -14.84 5.82
N LYS A 30 12.42 -14.37 4.58
CA LYS A 30 13.21 -14.78 3.41
C LYS A 30 14.08 -13.65 2.93
N GLU A 31 15.36 -13.93 2.66
CA GLU A 31 16.27 -12.97 2.03
C GLU A 31 15.89 -12.79 0.57
N VAL A 32 15.60 -11.56 0.16
CA VAL A 32 15.11 -11.23 -1.18
C VAL A 32 16.08 -10.39 -2.01
N ALA A 33 17.17 -9.91 -1.42
CA ALA A 33 18.13 -9.05 -2.10
C ALA A 33 18.79 -9.72 -3.34
N GLY A 34 18.94 -11.05 -3.31
CA GLY A 34 19.52 -11.85 -4.40
C GLY A 34 18.51 -12.38 -5.42
N TYR A 35 17.23 -12.04 -5.31
CA TYR A 35 16.20 -12.58 -6.21
C TYR A 35 16.34 -12.06 -7.64
N SER A 36 16.02 -12.91 -8.63
CA SER A 36 15.83 -12.54 -10.02
C SER A 36 14.61 -11.61 -10.18
N ASP A 37 14.47 -10.98 -11.35
CA ASP A 37 13.33 -10.09 -11.64
C ASP A 37 11.99 -10.83 -11.54
N ASP A 38 11.95 -12.09 -12.01
CA ASP A 38 10.77 -12.93 -11.94
C ASP A 38 10.41 -13.29 -10.48
N GLU A 39 11.40 -13.59 -9.64
CA GLU A 39 11.20 -13.87 -8.21
C GLU A 39 10.75 -12.62 -7.47
N LEU A 40 11.33 -11.46 -7.75
CA LEU A 40 10.88 -10.18 -7.18
C LEU A 40 9.44 -9.87 -7.61
N ALA A 41 9.08 -10.09 -8.88
CA ALA A 41 7.72 -9.86 -9.37
C ALA A 41 6.69 -10.77 -8.68
N ARG A 42 7.00 -12.05 -8.51
CA ARG A 42 6.15 -13.01 -7.79
C ARG A 42 6.03 -12.66 -6.29
N THR A 43 7.15 -12.33 -5.67
CA THR A 43 7.19 -11.91 -4.25
C THR A 43 6.39 -10.64 -4.03
N ARG A 44 6.55 -9.65 -4.91
CA ARG A 44 5.79 -8.40 -4.88
C ARG A 44 4.29 -8.65 -4.99
N ASN A 45 3.85 -9.45 -5.95
CA ASN A 45 2.43 -9.77 -6.11
C ASN A 45 1.84 -10.51 -4.90
N ALA A 46 2.60 -11.42 -4.30
CA ALA A 46 2.12 -12.28 -3.21
C ALA A 46 2.24 -11.63 -1.82
N LYS A 47 3.26 -10.79 -1.59
CA LYS A 47 3.64 -10.33 -0.24
C LYS A 47 3.52 -8.83 -0.01
N ILE A 48 3.33 -8.03 -1.07
CA ILE A 48 3.35 -6.57 -0.97
C ILE A 48 2.09 -5.98 -1.60
N GLY A 49 1.37 -5.18 -0.84
CA GLY A 49 0.29 -4.34 -1.34
C GLY A 49 0.76 -2.90 -1.49
N PHE A 50 0.52 -2.29 -2.65
CA PHE A 50 0.88 -0.89 -2.91
C PHE A 50 -0.34 0.02 -2.92
N VAL A 51 -0.21 1.16 -2.24
CA VAL A 51 -1.17 2.27 -2.26
C VAL A 51 -0.40 3.55 -2.61
N PHE A 52 -0.85 4.26 -3.65
CA PHE A 52 -0.17 5.44 -4.18
C PHE A 52 -1.02 6.71 -4.03
N GLN A 53 -0.38 7.87 -4.01
CA GLN A 53 -1.02 9.18 -3.98
C GLN A 53 -2.00 9.39 -5.15
N ASN A 54 -1.66 8.93 -6.35
CA ASN A 54 -2.48 9.06 -7.56
C ASN A 54 -3.40 7.85 -7.78
N PHE A 55 -3.61 7.01 -6.76
CA PHE A 55 -4.46 5.81 -6.77
C PHE A 55 -3.98 4.72 -7.75
N ASN A 56 -3.41 5.08 -8.89
CA ASN A 56 -2.95 4.19 -9.97
C ASN A 56 -4.00 3.14 -10.36
N LEU A 57 -5.26 3.58 -10.48
CA LEU A 57 -6.36 2.76 -10.97
C LEU A 57 -6.44 2.84 -12.48
N LEU A 58 -6.84 1.74 -13.11
CA LEU A 58 -7.12 1.68 -14.54
C LEU A 58 -8.49 2.33 -14.81
N PRO A 59 -8.55 3.49 -15.49
CA PRO A 59 -9.76 4.31 -15.55
C PRO A 59 -10.89 3.69 -16.38
N LYS A 60 -10.57 2.71 -17.25
CA LYS A 60 -11.54 2.00 -18.10
C LYS A 60 -12.07 0.72 -17.47
N LEU A 61 -11.57 0.33 -16.31
CA LEU A 61 -12.01 -0.84 -15.56
C LEU A 61 -12.86 -0.39 -14.37
N SER A 62 -13.90 -1.17 -14.06
CA SER A 62 -14.69 -0.97 -12.83
C SER A 62 -13.85 -1.12 -11.57
N ALA A 63 -14.38 -0.68 -10.42
CA ALA A 63 -13.76 -0.88 -9.13
C ALA A 63 -13.44 -2.36 -8.89
N GLN A 64 -14.39 -3.27 -9.16
CA GLN A 64 -14.20 -4.70 -9.01
C GLN A 64 -13.06 -5.24 -9.86
N LEU A 65 -12.99 -4.86 -11.12
CA LEU A 65 -11.93 -5.31 -12.04
C LEU A 65 -10.56 -4.75 -11.64
N ASN A 66 -10.49 -3.50 -11.15
CA ASN A 66 -9.27 -2.93 -10.58
C ASN A 66 -8.77 -3.73 -9.37
N VAL A 67 -9.67 -4.09 -8.45
CA VAL A 67 -9.34 -4.87 -7.24
C VAL A 67 -8.96 -6.31 -7.60
N ALA A 68 -9.61 -6.91 -8.61
CA ALA A 68 -9.33 -8.28 -9.05
C ALA A 68 -7.97 -8.43 -9.77
N LEU A 69 -7.35 -7.34 -10.23
CA LEU A 69 -6.17 -7.39 -11.09
C LEU A 69 -4.98 -8.18 -10.51
N PRO A 70 -4.59 -8.04 -9.23
CA PRO A 70 -3.52 -8.85 -8.66
C PRO A 70 -3.82 -10.35 -8.64
N LEU A 71 -5.09 -10.74 -8.57
CA LEU A 71 -5.52 -12.14 -8.63
C LEU A 71 -5.38 -12.74 -10.03
N VAL A 72 -5.45 -11.90 -11.08
CA VAL A 72 -5.15 -12.34 -12.46
C VAL A 72 -3.69 -12.80 -12.54
N TYR A 73 -2.76 -12.01 -11.99
CA TYR A 73 -1.33 -12.36 -11.93
C TYR A 73 -1.03 -13.56 -11.01
N ALA A 74 -1.91 -13.81 -10.03
CA ALA A 74 -1.84 -14.99 -9.18
C ALA A 74 -2.43 -16.25 -9.85
N GLY A 75 -3.00 -16.14 -11.06
CA GLY A 75 -3.59 -17.27 -11.79
C GLY A 75 -4.96 -17.72 -11.27
N ILE A 76 -5.65 -16.88 -10.49
CA ILE A 76 -6.98 -17.19 -9.94
C ILE A 76 -8.05 -17.10 -11.04
N GLY A 77 -8.95 -18.07 -11.06
CA GLY A 77 -10.08 -18.13 -12.02
C GLY A 77 -11.03 -16.93 -11.90
N GLU A 78 -11.77 -16.64 -12.98
CA GLU A 78 -12.57 -15.41 -13.09
C GLU A 78 -13.65 -15.30 -12.03
N GLU A 79 -14.41 -16.34 -11.83
CA GLU A 79 -15.51 -16.36 -10.86
C GLU A 79 -14.98 -16.09 -9.44
N GLU A 80 -13.95 -16.80 -9.02
CA GLU A 80 -13.34 -16.64 -7.68
C GLU A 80 -12.75 -15.25 -7.49
N ARG A 81 -12.00 -14.71 -8.49
CA ARG A 81 -11.37 -13.40 -8.35
C ARG A 81 -12.40 -12.26 -8.28
N LEU A 82 -13.52 -12.36 -8.98
CA LEU A 82 -14.59 -11.37 -8.92
C LEU A 82 -15.32 -11.41 -7.58
N GLU A 83 -15.61 -12.57 -7.04
CA GLU A 83 -16.24 -12.70 -5.72
C GLU A 83 -15.31 -12.18 -4.61
N ARG A 84 -14.02 -12.52 -4.65
CA ARG A 84 -13.03 -11.98 -3.69
C ARG A 84 -12.90 -10.46 -3.81
N ALA A 85 -12.90 -9.91 -5.03
CA ALA A 85 -12.84 -8.47 -5.24
C ALA A 85 -14.09 -7.75 -4.72
N LYS A 86 -15.27 -8.33 -4.89
CA LYS A 86 -16.53 -7.83 -4.32
C LYS A 86 -16.45 -7.77 -2.80
N THR A 87 -16.07 -8.87 -2.15
CA THR A 87 -15.91 -8.93 -0.69
C THR A 87 -14.90 -7.88 -0.18
N ALA A 88 -13.79 -7.68 -0.89
CA ALA A 88 -12.79 -6.67 -0.54
C ALA A 88 -13.35 -5.24 -0.67
N LEU A 89 -14.17 -4.94 -1.67
CA LEU A 89 -14.84 -3.65 -1.82
C LEU A 89 -15.89 -3.41 -0.74
N GLU A 90 -16.67 -4.41 -0.39
CA GLU A 90 -17.62 -4.35 0.73
C GLU A 90 -16.91 -4.02 2.06
N ALA A 91 -15.76 -4.66 2.31
CA ALA A 91 -14.95 -4.43 3.51
C ALA A 91 -14.43 -2.99 3.65
N VAL A 92 -14.26 -2.26 2.55
CA VAL A 92 -13.87 -0.84 2.55
C VAL A 92 -15.07 0.12 2.36
N GLY A 93 -16.30 -0.39 2.45
CA GLY A 93 -17.53 0.40 2.37
C GLY A 93 -17.88 0.86 0.96
N LEU A 94 -17.54 0.08 -0.07
CA LEU A 94 -17.81 0.36 -1.49
C LEU A 94 -18.66 -0.73 -2.17
N GLY A 95 -19.47 -1.47 -1.41
CA GLY A 95 -20.32 -2.52 -1.93
C GLY A 95 -21.37 -2.03 -2.94
N ASP A 96 -21.79 -0.76 -2.85
CA ASP A 96 -22.71 -0.09 -3.78
C ASP A 96 -22.00 0.53 -5.01
N ARG A 97 -20.67 0.41 -5.10
CA ARG A 97 -19.82 1.03 -6.15
C ARG A 97 -19.01 0.03 -6.96
N ILE A 98 -19.33 -1.25 -6.87
CA ILE A 98 -18.58 -2.37 -7.49
C ILE A 98 -18.39 -2.16 -9.00
N ASP A 99 -19.44 -1.73 -9.70
CA ASP A 99 -19.46 -1.56 -11.14
C ASP A 99 -19.05 -0.17 -11.63
N HIS A 100 -18.78 0.78 -10.70
CA HIS A 100 -18.39 2.14 -11.07
C HIS A 100 -16.94 2.19 -11.55
N ASN A 101 -16.68 3.05 -12.53
CA ASN A 101 -15.32 3.37 -12.97
C ASN A 101 -14.67 4.41 -12.06
N PRO A 102 -13.33 4.47 -11.97
CA PRO A 102 -12.63 5.46 -11.16
C PRO A 102 -13.00 6.92 -11.47
N THR A 103 -13.37 7.22 -12.71
CA THR A 103 -13.81 8.57 -13.14
C THR A 103 -15.15 9.00 -12.54
N GLU A 104 -15.94 8.07 -12.04
CA GLU A 104 -17.26 8.28 -11.43
C GLU A 104 -17.17 8.35 -9.89
N MET A 105 -15.94 8.30 -9.33
CA MET A 105 -15.69 8.18 -7.89
C MET A 105 -14.97 9.42 -7.33
N SER A 106 -15.26 9.74 -6.08
CA SER A 106 -14.49 10.74 -5.31
C SER A 106 -13.05 10.28 -5.07
N GLY A 107 -12.16 11.20 -4.64
CA GLY A 107 -10.78 10.88 -4.27
C GLY A 107 -10.71 9.81 -3.18
N GLY A 108 -11.48 9.98 -2.10
CA GLY A 108 -11.54 9.00 -1.01
C GLY A 108 -12.07 7.64 -1.44
N GLN A 109 -13.07 7.58 -2.33
CA GLN A 109 -13.56 6.33 -2.90
C GLN A 109 -12.49 5.64 -3.74
N ARG A 110 -11.81 6.38 -4.63
CA ARG A 110 -10.69 5.83 -5.43
C ARG A 110 -9.56 5.28 -4.56
N GLN A 111 -9.24 5.97 -3.46
CA GLN A 111 -8.21 5.48 -2.53
C GLN A 111 -8.64 4.21 -1.82
N ARG A 112 -9.92 4.08 -1.44
CA ARG A 112 -10.45 2.83 -0.87
C ARG A 112 -10.41 1.67 -1.87
N VAL A 113 -10.66 1.92 -3.16
CA VAL A 113 -10.48 0.91 -4.22
C VAL A 113 -9.01 0.49 -4.31
N ALA A 114 -8.06 1.45 -4.29
CA ALA A 114 -6.62 1.17 -4.30
C ALA A 114 -6.18 0.35 -3.08
N ILE A 115 -6.73 0.65 -1.90
CA ILE A 115 -6.50 -0.11 -0.67
C ILE A 115 -7.05 -1.54 -0.77
N ALA A 116 -8.30 -1.71 -1.23
CA ALA A 116 -8.89 -3.04 -1.45
C ALA A 116 -8.05 -3.88 -2.41
N ARG A 117 -7.57 -3.27 -3.52
CA ARG A 117 -6.63 -3.91 -4.45
C ARG A 117 -5.32 -4.32 -3.77
N ALA A 118 -4.76 -3.46 -2.92
CA ALA A 118 -3.52 -3.76 -2.21
C ALA A 118 -3.65 -4.95 -1.26
N LEU A 119 -4.84 -5.17 -0.70
CA LEU A 119 -5.11 -6.22 0.29
C LEU A 119 -5.54 -7.56 -0.32
N ILE A 120 -5.90 -7.61 -1.59
CA ILE A 120 -6.63 -8.75 -2.18
C ILE A 120 -5.86 -10.08 -2.12
N ASN A 121 -4.53 -10.04 -2.16
CA ASN A 121 -3.65 -11.20 -2.04
C ASN A 121 -3.21 -11.49 -0.58
N ASP A 122 -3.81 -10.85 0.40
CA ASP A 122 -3.44 -10.97 1.82
C ASP A 122 -1.93 -10.73 2.07
N PRO A 123 -1.37 -9.58 1.68
CA PRO A 123 0.07 -9.33 1.71
C PRO A 123 0.61 -9.25 3.14
N ALA A 124 1.92 -9.52 3.30
CA ALA A 124 2.62 -9.37 4.58
C ALA A 124 2.88 -7.90 4.92
N ILE A 125 3.05 -7.05 3.90
CA ILE A 125 3.37 -5.62 4.05
C ILE A 125 2.54 -4.76 3.10
N ILE A 126 2.05 -3.64 3.61
CA ILE A 126 1.42 -2.57 2.82
C ILE A 126 2.40 -1.41 2.70
N MET A 127 2.70 -1.03 1.46
CA MET A 127 3.54 0.11 1.12
C MET A 127 2.65 1.27 0.65
N ALA A 128 2.60 2.35 1.41
CA ALA A 128 1.76 3.52 1.12
C ALA A 128 2.63 4.74 0.82
N ASP A 129 2.57 5.25 -0.41
CA ASP A 129 3.31 6.43 -0.86
C ASP A 129 2.37 7.64 -0.92
N GLU A 130 2.53 8.57 0.02
CA GLU A 130 1.71 9.78 0.18
C GLU A 130 0.20 9.48 0.06
N PRO A 131 -0.35 8.52 0.82
CA PRO A 131 -1.68 7.97 0.55
C PRO A 131 -2.83 8.95 0.78
N THR A 132 -2.56 10.09 1.42
CA THR A 132 -3.52 11.16 1.73
C THR A 132 -3.31 12.43 0.91
N GLY A 133 -2.22 12.54 0.18
CA GLY A 133 -1.77 13.80 -0.45
C GLY A 133 -2.72 14.39 -1.50
N ASN A 134 -3.66 13.62 -2.04
CA ASN A 134 -4.68 14.08 -3.01
C ASN A 134 -6.11 14.04 -2.43
N LEU A 135 -6.25 14.01 -1.12
CA LEU A 135 -7.54 13.89 -0.43
C LEU A 135 -7.87 15.15 0.37
N ASP A 136 -9.16 15.39 0.57
CA ASP A 136 -9.60 16.34 1.58
C ASP A 136 -9.33 15.82 3.00
N THR A 137 -9.32 16.73 3.98
CA THR A 137 -8.97 16.41 5.36
C THR A 137 -9.81 15.26 5.95
N LYS A 138 -11.12 15.27 5.69
CA LYS A 138 -12.03 14.22 6.21
C LYS A 138 -11.67 12.86 5.61
N SER A 139 -11.54 12.79 4.30
CA SER A 139 -11.15 11.58 3.59
C SER A 139 -9.77 11.07 4.05
N SER A 140 -8.82 11.99 4.30
CA SER A 140 -7.48 11.64 4.81
C SER A 140 -7.56 10.90 6.15
N TYR A 141 -8.34 11.40 7.11
CA TYR A 141 -8.53 10.73 8.40
C TYR A 141 -9.22 9.36 8.25
N GLU A 142 -10.24 9.26 7.40
CA GLU A 142 -10.91 7.99 7.13
C GLU A 142 -9.95 6.94 6.54
N ILE A 143 -9.05 7.34 5.65
CA ILE A 143 -8.01 6.47 5.08
C ILE A 143 -6.98 6.07 6.14
N MET A 144 -6.56 7.00 7.00
CA MET A 144 -5.65 6.69 8.11
C MET A 144 -6.26 5.70 9.10
N ASP A 145 -7.55 5.79 9.39
CA ASP A 145 -8.25 4.82 10.24
C ASP A 145 -8.26 3.41 9.64
N ILE A 146 -8.36 3.30 8.32
CA ILE A 146 -8.23 2.00 7.64
C ILE A 146 -6.82 1.43 7.85
N PHE A 147 -5.76 2.21 7.66
CA PHE A 147 -4.38 1.76 7.88
C PHE A 147 -4.11 1.38 9.35
N LYS A 148 -4.63 2.14 10.32
CA LYS A 148 -4.53 1.79 11.75
C LYS A 148 -5.17 0.45 12.04
N LYS A 149 -6.42 0.23 11.59
CA LYS A 149 -7.11 -1.06 11.75
C LYS A 149 -6.35 -2.23 11.13
N MET A 150 -5.74 -2.03 9.96
CA MET A 150 -4.88 -3.06 9.34
C MET A 150 -3.68 -3.40 10.22
N ASN A 151 -3.02 -2.37 10.75
CA ASN A 151 -1.86 -2.57 11.61
C ASN A 151 -2.25 -3.23 12.94
N ASP A 152 -3.37 -2.85 13.54
CA ASP A 152 -3.89 -3.47 14.76
C ASP A 152 -4.29 -4.94 14.54
N ASN A 153 -4.65 -5.31 13.31
CA ASN A 153 -4.88 -6.69 12.88
C ASN A 153 -3.59 -7.43 12.45
N GLY A 154 -2.41 -6.90 12.79
CA GLY A 154 -1.12 -7.56 12.58
C GLY A 154 -0.47 -7.33 11.23
N LYS A 155 -1.01 -6.48 10.35
CA LYS A 155 -0.35 -6.13 9.09
C LYS A 155 0.76 -5.11 9.32
N THR A 156 1.90 -5.30 8.66
CA THR A 156 2.94 -4.27 8.61
C THR A 156 2.54 -3.19 7.60
N VAL A 157 2.48 -1.94 8.04
CA VAL A 157 2.20 -0.79 7.16
C VAL A 157 3.43 0.10 7.16
N VAL A 158 4.02 0.33 6.00
CA VAL A 158 5.10 1.30 5.77
C VAL A 158 4.54 2.45 4.94
N MET A 159 4.58 3.65 5.49
CA MET A 159 4.04 4.83 4.85
C MET A 159 5.15 5.85 4.60
N VAL A 160 5.21 6.39 3.40
CA VAL A 160 6.01 7.56 3.07
C VAL A 160 5.08 8.76 3.08
N THR A 161 5.42 9.79 3.85
CA THR A 161 4.72 11.06 3.87
C THR A 161 5.66 12.21 4.22
N HIS A 162 5.33 13.39 3.75
CA HIS A 162 5.96 14.64 4.17
C HIS A 162 5.03 15.46 5.09
N GLU A 163 3.81 14.97 5.36
CA GLU A 163 2.82 15.60 6.24
C GLU A 163 3.08 15.20 7.71
N PRO A 164 3.48 16.13 8.61
CA PRO A 164 3.73 15.80 10.02
C PRO A 164 2.50 15.19 10.72
N ASP A 165 1.31 15.73 10.48
CA ASP A 165 0.06 15.30 11.11
C ASP A 165 -0.30 13.85 10.76
N ILE A 166 0.08 13.40 9.56
CA ILE A 166 -0.09 12.01 9.11
C ILE A 166 0.97 11.12 9.76
N ALA A 167 2.24 11.57 9.77
CA ALA A 167 3.32 10.82 10.40
C ALA A 167 3.05 10.61 11.90
N GLU A 168 2.51 11.61 12.59
CA GLU A 168 2.15 11.54 14.01
C GLU A 168 1.10 10.51 14.36
N GLN A 169 0.33 10.04 13.38
CA GLN A 169 -0.67 8.98 13.57
C GLN A 169 -0.09 7.57 13.49
N THR A 170 1.22 7.42 13.27
CA THR A 170 1.90 6.12 13.16
C THR A 170 2.60 5.73 14.46
N LYS A 171 2.81 4.43 14.68
CA LYS A 171 3.47 3.88 15.89
C LYS A 171 4.98 4.15 15.90
N ARG A 172 5.62 4.32 14.74
CA ARG A 172 7.06 4.52 14.59
C ARG A 172 7.34 5.48 13.44
N ILE A 173 8.23 6.43 13.67
CA ILE A 173 8.63 7.42 12.67
C ILE A 173 10.12 7.27 12.40
N LEU A 174 10.46 6.99 11.14
CA LEU A 174 11.81 6.97 10.62
C LEU A 174 12.07 8.24 9.82
N THR A 175 13.05 9.04 10.22
CA THR A 175 13.41 10.25 9.48
C THR A 175 14.67 10.02 8.65
N MET A 176 14.53 10.25 7.35
CA MET A 176 15.65 10.15 6.41
C MET A 176 16.12 11.53 5.97
N ARG A 177 17.43 11.67 5.82
CA ARG A 177 18.10 12.86 5.27
C ARG A 177 19.34 12.45 4.49
N ASP A 178 19.49 12.94 3.27
CA ASP A 178 20.65 12.67 2.40
C ASP A 178 21.01 11.18 2.30
N GLY A 179 19.99 10.31 2.14
CA GLY A 179 20.15 8.87 2.01
C GLY A 179 20.47 8.13 3.33
N LYS A 180 20.43 8.82 4.47
CA LYS A 180 20.73 8.24 5.78
C LYS A 180 19.51 8.30 6.71
N LEU A 181 19.36 7.29 7.57
CA LEU A 181 18.44 7.33 8.69
C LEU A 181 19.03 8.22 9.79
N VAL A 182 18.35 9.32 10.12
CA VAL A 182 18.81 10.30 11.11
C VAL A 182 18.04 10.26 12.42
N SER A 183 16.80 9.75 12.45
CA SER A 183 16.07 9.43 13.68
C SER A 183 15.17 8.20 13.49
N ASP A 184 14.89 7.54 14.60
CA ASP A 184 14.03 6.37 14.74
C ASP A 184 13.26 6.51 16.05
N GLU A 185 12.00 6.89 15.97
CA GLU A 185 11.18 7.29 17.11
C GLU A 185 9.95 6.38 17.24
N TRP A 186 9.84 5.70 18.37
CA TRP A 186 8.64 4.97 18.76
C TRP A 186 7.73 5.87 19.60
N ARG A 187 6.44 5.83 19.29
CA ARG A 187 5.44 6.63 20.01
C ARG A 187 4.74 5.78 21.06
N ALA A 188 4.92 6.16 22.33
CA ALA A 188 4.42 5.40 23.48
C ALA A 188 2.89 5.28 23.53
N ASP A 189 2.16 6.21 22.94
CA ASP A 189 0.69 6.27 22.96
C ASP A 189 0.02 5.25 22.01
N HIS A 190 0.80 4.46 21.28
CA HIS A 190 0.33 3.50 20.27
C HIS A 190 0.87 2.07 20.48
N VAL A 191 1.41 1.76 21.67
CA VAL A 191 1.88 0.41 22.03
C VAL A 191 0.83 -0.32 22.85
#